data_ddf13b074002e57d16fb31b5c9de296d
#
_entry.id   ddf13b074002e57d16fb31b5c9de296d
#
_cell.length_a   1.000
_cell.length_b   1.000
_cell.length_c   1.000
_cell.angle_alpha   90.00
_cell.angle_beta   90.00
_cell.angle_gamma   90.00
#
_symmetry.space_group_name_H-M   'P 1'
#
loop_
_entity.id
_entity.type
_entity.pdbx_description
1 polymer ?
#
loop_
_entity_poly.entity_id
_entity_poly.type
_entity_poly.pdbx_seq_one_letter_code
_entity_poly.pdbx_strand_id
1 'polypeptide(L)'
;EGERSRKWLGGTPKTAIRKAQIHLRMTYSPLWVALGFWLFSGPIVVLRVLWRMLQKRPDRISSELLAGIWGFFTVFARLSGRTKHSSRAVRSVLSAFSAPWSRVRQANRSHLDTEEAQDLKEAFDRGEHELSLAGKGKTFVQSGGLFWIALLVGLSYNFAPSNIAASGSSVAPLDHGWYTLFTRAGSSWQPFGQGFFAPAEPFNWVLLGLSSLTPWIPSLAIVLMLFLAPVIAFAGAWRTATLVSSRAWVRNTVALGYALWPSFIEARSEGRITSVVAIALLPWLVFSVARAAGLGRSGSNRSMRQTWSWVGVSGLLLAAVGVSSPSLVVPVFLALAIAASTRIRRFGYLLWIPLPFMALYTPLAIYLAVGLSHPLALLADPGLATSTPQSSILGLVVPSTWTNVLGFGYLVALALAAFALLSKRWILASVLWLFSLTVLLFAYVHQNIQYANPGAAIEQQTANGSPAALLAAFGLVLLALFALAAENAAKVARVALALVASVLLLVPLAASAALATRDYQLRDDRVVPWLLDASSQSGSNDKLLVIRPAGSNYSAQWLPIGGARLEDASVAYRYALADLNSDTASYKSVAELVAKLVSANGEDRKSVV
;
A
#
# COMPACT_ATOMS: atom_id res chain seq x y z
N GLU A 1 28.33 17.40 38.84
CA GLU A 1 27.63 16.19 39.38
C GLU A 1 26.18 16.44 39.73
N GLY A 2 25.72 17.68 39.92
CA GLY A 2 24.31 18.01 40.23
C GLY A 2 23.28 17.88 39.07
N GLU A 3 23.71 17.81 37.82
CA GLU A 3 22.79 17.75 36.66
C GLU A 3 22.39 16.33 36.25
N ARG A 4 23.14 15.31 36.61
CA ARG A 4 22.84 13.92 36.23
C ARG A 4 21.72 13.26 37.07
N SER A 5 21.50 13.69 38.30
CA SER A 5 20.48 13.07 39.18
C SER A 5 19.06 13.56 38.94
N ARG A 6 18.86 14.72 38.26
CA ARG A 6 17.51 15.25 37.91
C ARG A 6 16.87 14.65 36.65
N LYS A 7 17.59 13.81 35.89
CA LYS A 7 17.09 13.25 34.64
C LYS A 7 16.07 12.13 34.80
N TRP A 8 15.92 11.55 35.97
CA TRP A 8 14.99 10.42 36.22
C TRP A 8 13.57 10.81 36.59
N LEU A 9 13.34 12.04 37.11
CA LEU A 9 12.01 12.54 37.49
C LEU A 9 11.59 13.84 36.79
N GLY A 10 12.45 14.45 36.03
CA GLY A 10 12.20 15.67 35.27
C GLY A 10 12.04 15.37 33.78
N GLY A 11 10.84 15.55 33.25
CA GLY A 11 10.60 15.41 31.81
C GLY A 11 11.58 16.23 30.95
N THR A 12 11.66 15.90 29.67
CA THR A 12 12.52 16.59 28.69
C THR A 12 12.42 18.11 28.82
N PRO A 13 13.43 18.90 28.43
CA PRO A 13 13.36 20.37 28.46
C PRO A 13 12.10 20.93 27.84
N LYS A 14 11.57 20.27 26.81
CA LYS A 14 10.32 20.60 26.12
C LYS A 14 9.07 20.45 27.03
N THR A 15 9.03 19.42 27.87
CA THR A 15 7.96 19.26 28.88
C THR A 15 8.02 20.30 29.97
N ALA A 16 9.22 20.70 30.42
CA ALA A 16 9.39 21.74 31.43
C ALA A 16 8.91 23.10 30.92
N ILE A 17 9.29 23.49 29.71
CA ILE A 17 8.80 24.73 29.05
C ILE A 17 7.27 24.70 28.93
N ARG A 18 6.70 23.55 28.57
CA ARG A 18 5.25 23.44 28.40
C ARG A 18 4.50 23.52 29.73
N LYS A 19 5.01 22.89 30.77
CA LYS A 19 4.48 23.03 32.14
C LYS A 19 4.53 24.47 32.64
N ALA A 20 5.64 25.17 32.38
CA ALA A 20 5.77 26.61 32.69
C ALA A 20 4.74 27.47 31.98
N GLN A 21 4.49 27.24 30.68
CA GLN A 21 3.46 27.96 29.92
C GLN A 21 2.05 27.73 30.48
N ILE A 22 1.71 26.50 30.87
CA ILE A 22 0.41 26.16 31.48
C ILE A 22 0.31 26.84 32.84
N HIS A 23 1.38 26.79 33.65
CA HIS A 23 1.43 27.46 34.94
C HIS A 23 1.21 28.96 34.84
N LEU A 24 1.92 29.64 33.96
CA LEU A 24 1.77 31.10 33.72
C LEU A 24 0.32 31.46 33.31
N ARG A 25 -0.28 30.70 32.40
CA ARG A 25 -1.66 30.94 31.97
C ARG A 25 -2.66 30.74 33.08
N MET A 26 -2.52 29.69 33.88
CA MET A 26 -3.46 29.40 34.99
C MET A 26 -3.31 30.38 36.15
N THR A 27 -2.10 30.82 36.45
CA THR A 27 -1.82 31.68 37.63
C THR A 27 -2.12 33.17 37.36
N TYR A 28 -1.79 33.67 36.18
CA TYR A 28 -1.84 35.10 35.88
C TYR A 28 -3.01 35.57 34.99
N SER A 29 -3.82 34.65 34.42
CA SER A 29 -4.99 35.03 33.62
C SER A 29 -6.20 35.39 34.52
N PRO A 30 -7.24 36.11 34.06
CA PRO A 30 -8.51 36.28 34.76
C PRO A 30 -9.14 34.93 35.17
N LEU A 31 -9.90 34.86 36.26
CA LEU A 31 -10.43 33.60 36.81
C LEU A 31 -11.27 32.84 35.78
N TRP A 32 -12.13 33.56 35.06
CA TRP A 32 -12.99 32.97 34.03
C TRP A 32 -12.19 32.38 32.84
N VAL A 33 -11.06 33.02 32.49
CA VAL A 33 -10.16 32.52 31.46
C VAL A 33 -9.40 31.27 31.92
N ALA A 34 -8.97 31.26 33.18
CA ALA A 34 -8.28 30.10 33.76
C ALA A 34 -9.21 28.89 33.89
N LEU A 35 -10.46 29.10 34.33
CA LEU A 35 -11.48 28.05 34.37
C LEU A 35 -11.89 27.55 33.00
N GLY A 36 -12.07 28.46 32.03
CA GLY A 36 -12.30 28.08 30.63
C GLY A 36 -11.15 27.26 30.06
N PHE A 37 -9.90 27.69 30.29
CA PHE A 37 -8.72 26.95 29.82
C PHE A 37 -8.62 25.55 30.47
N TRP A 38 -9.01 25.41 31.75
CA TRP A 38 -9.04 24.13 32.41
C TRP A 38 -10.14 23.21 31.85
N LEU A 39 -11.37 23.73 31.72
CA LEU A 39 -12.52 22.98 31.21
C LEU A 39 -12.25 22.45 29.76
N PHE A 40 -11.64 23.28 28.93
CA PHE A 40 -11.30 22.94 27.56
C PHE A 40 -9.88 22.36 27.40
N SER A 41 -9.19 22.03 28.51
CA SER A 41 -7.81 21.52 28.44
C SER A 41 -7.69 20.21 27.67
N GLY A 42 -8.65 19.29 27.80
CA GLY A 42 -8.69 18.03 27.05
C GLY A 42 -8.77 18.25 25.53
N PRO A 43 -9.82 18.90 25.02
CA PRO A 43 -9.92 19.28 23.60
C PRO A 43 -8.72 20.07 23.08
N ILE A 44 -8.16 21.00 23.85
CA ILE A 44 -6.98 21.77 23.46
C ILE A 44 -5.74 20.89 23.32
N VAL A 45 -5.56 19.92 24.21
CA VAL A 45 -4.44 18.95 24.11
C VAL A 45 -4.61 18.08 22.87
N VAL A 46 -5.81 17.55 22.62
CA VAL A 46 -6.10 16.74 21.43
C VAL A 46 -5.84 17.53 20.14
N LEU A 47 -6.38 18.74 20.02
CA LEU A 47 -6.14 19.63 18.87
C LEU A 47 -4.65 19.91 18.66
N ARG A 48 -3.88 20.09 19.73
CA ARG A 48 -2.43 20.31 19.63
C ARG A 48 -1.68 19.05 19.23
N VAL A 49 -2.08 17.90 19.74
CA VAL A 49 -1.51 16.61 19.32
C VAL A 49 -1.76 16.42 17.82
N LEU A 50 -2.99 16.61 17.36
CA LEU A 50 -3.32 16.55 15.94
C LEU A 50 -2.52 17.58 15.12
N TRP A 51 -2.39 18.81 15.61
CA TRP A 51 -1.58 19.85 14.97
C TRP A 51 -0.10 19.47 14.90
N ARG A 52 0.46 18.84 15.95
CA ARG A 52 1.84 18.33 15.95
C ARG A 52 2.01 17.15 14.98
N MET A 53 1.01 16.30 14.85
CA MET A 53 0.99 15.25 13.83
C MET A 53 1.01 15.84 12.41
N LEU A 54 0.17 16.84 12.13
CA LEU A 54 0.16 17.55 10.85
C LEU A 54 1.50 18.26 10.57
N GLN A 55 2.16 18.79 11.61
CA GLN A 55 3.51 19.36 11.51
C GLN A 55 4.62 18.30 11.39
N LYS A 56 4.27 17.00 11.41
CA LYS A 56 5.24 15.87 11.37
C LYS A 56 6.31 15.95 12.46
N ARG A 57 5.92 16.34 13.69
CA ARG A 57 6.79 16.47 14.88
C ARG A 57 6.29 15.60 16.03
N PRO A 58 6.36 14.26 15.91
CA PRO A 58 5.86 13.33 16.92
C PRO A 58 6.67 13.38 18.23
N ASP A 59 7.90 13.89 18.20
CA ASP A 59 8.76 14.09 19.37
C ASP A 59 8.18 15.02 20.43
N ARG A 60 7.19 15.86 20.05
CA ARG A 60 6.51 16.79 20.96
C ARG A 60 5.18 16.26 21.50
N ILE A 61 4.68 15.14 20.99
CA ILE A 61 3.37 14.59 21.41
C ILE A 61 3.42 14.19 22.86
N SER A 62 4.44 13.46 23.28
CA SER A 62 4.62 13.05 24.68
C SER A 62 4.70 14.23 25.65
N SER A 63 5.36 15.32 25.24
CA SER A 63 5.47 16.53 26.06
C SER A 63 4.16 17.29 26.18
N GLU A 64 3.31 17.32 25.15
CA GLU A 64 1.97 17.94 25.19
C GLU A 64 1.02 17.12 26.08
N LEU A 65 1.03 15.79 25.94
CA LEU A 65 0.21 14.88 26.75
C LEU A 65 0.58 14.95 28.23
N LEU A 66 1.86 14.76 28.58
CA LEU A 66 2.33 14.79 29.96
C LEU A 66 2.12 16.16 30.62
N ALA A 67 2.34 17.25 29.90
CA ALA A 67 2.09 18.58 30.45
C ALA A 67 0.60 18.89 30.56
N GLY A 68 -0.25 18.37 29.67
CA GLY A 68 -1.71 18.50 29.74
C GLY A 68 -2.29 17.76 30.93
N ILE A 69 -1.91 16.50 31.13
CA ILE A 69 -2.31 15.68 32.29
C ILE A 69 -1.87 16.35 33.60
N TRP A 70 -0.61 16.77 33.66
CA TRP A 70 -0.11 17.47 34.83
C TRP A 70 -0.85 18.80 35.08
N GLY A 71 -1.19 19.54 34.02
CA GLY A 71 -1.97 20.78 34.12
C GLY A 71 -3.37 20.54 34.66
N PHE A 72 -4.04 19.49 34.23
CA PHE A 72 -5.40 19.13 34.69
C PHE A 72 -5.44 18.78 36.16
N PHE A 73 -4.56 17.89 36.63
CA PHE A 73 -4.57 17.44 38.03
C PHE A 73 -4.03 18.46 39.06
N THR A 74 -3.19 19.40 38.61
CA THR A 74 -2.61 20.41 39.52
C THR A 74 -3.35 21.74 39.53
N VAL A 75 -4.58 21.82 38.95
CA VAL A 75 -5.35 23.07 38.85
C VAL A 75 -5.70 23.65 40.23
N PHE A 76 -6.17 22.82 41.16
CA PHE A 76 -6.60 23.29 42.46
C PHE A 76 -5.45 23.88 43.29
N ALA A 77 -4.28 23.25 43.29
CA ALA A 77 -3.08 23.77 43.94
C ALA A 77 -2.62 25.12 43.39
N ARG A 78 -2.95 25.43 42.15
CA ARG A 78 -2.61 26.72 41.51
C ARG A 78 -3.66 27.78 41.69
N LEU A 79 -4.93 27.38 41.75
CA LEU A 79 -6.02 28.29 42.05
C LEU A 79 -5.90 28.81 43.51
N SER A 80 -5.48 28.00 44.48
CA SER A 80 -5.24 28.42 45.85
C SER A 80 -4.06 29.40 46.01
N GLY A 81 -2.99 29.23 45.21
CA GLY A 81 -1.85 30.15 45.17
C GLY A 81 -2.12 31.50 44.51
N ARG A 82 -3.25 31.63 43.84
CA ARG A 82 -3.60 32.78 43.00
C ARG A 82 -3.93 34.06 43.77
N THR A 83 -4.48 33.93 44.97
CA THR A 83 -4.86 35.05 45.83
C THR A 83 -3.68 35.98 46.15
N LYS A 84 -2.46 35.47 46.18
CA LYS A 84 -1.22 36.22 46.43
C LYS A 84 -0.69 37.00 45.22
N HIS A 85 -1.08 36.65 44.00
CA HIS A 85 -0.44 37.18 42.77
C HIS A 85 -1.40 37.81 41.73
N SER A 86 -2.70 37.88 42.01
CA SER A 86 -3.72 38.29 41.04
C SER A 86 -4.07 39.79 41.09
N SER A 87 -3.22 40.65 41.65
CA SER A 87 -3.52 42.08 41.71
C SER A 87 -3.50 42.76 40.32
N ARG A 88 -4.29 43.81 40.11
CA ARG A 88 -4.28 44.61 38.88
C ARG A 88 -2.89 45.19 38.58
N ALA A 89 -2.12 45.54 39.64
CA ALA A 89 -0.76 46.03 39.53
C ALA A 89 0.21 45.01 38.90
N VAL A 90 0.12 43.73 39.27
CA VAL A 90 0.96 42.68 38.65
C VAL A 90 0.62 42.47 37.20
N ARG A 91 -0.65 42.60 36.81
CA ARG A 91 -1.08 42.53 35.41
C ARG A 91 -0.60 43.68 34.55
N SER A 92 -0.58 44.90 35.06
CA SER A 92 -0.05 46.07 34.34
C SER A 92 1.46 45.97 34.11
N VAL A 93 2.20 45.46 35.08
CA VAL A 93 3.64 45.20 34.94
C VAL A 93 3.90 44.08 33.92
N LEU A 94 3.13 43.00 33.96
CA LEU A 94 3.27 41.90 32.99
C LEU A 94 2.88 42.33 31.57
N SER A 95 1.96 43.27 31.40
CA SER A 95 1.59 43.75 30.06
C SER A 95 2.76 44.53 29.37
N ALA A 96 3.61 45.17 30.15
CA ALA A 96 4.81 45.85 29.64
C ALA A 96 5.85 44.83 29.07
N PHE A 97 5.83 43.59 29.52
CA PHE A 97 6.71 42.50 29.02
C PHE A 97 6.02 41.64 27.93
N SER A 98 4.80 41.98 27.51
CA SER A 98 4.13 41.24 26.44
C SER A 98 4.70 41.63 25.08
N ALA A 99 5.22 40.63 24.37
CA ALA A 99 5.70 40.82 23.00
C ALA A 99 4.54 40.79 21.99
N PRO A 100 4.52 41.65 20.97
CA PRO A 100 3.52 41.60 19.91
C PRO A 100 3.59 40.28 19.14
N TRP A 101 2.44 39.79 18.68
CA TRP A 101 2.33 38.50 17.99
C TRP A 101 3.26 38.35 16.78
N SER A 102 3.62 39.45 16.11
CA SER A 102 4.59 39.42 15.01
C SER A 102 5.98 38.99 15.47
N ARG A 103 6.48 39.54 16.59
CA ARG A 103 7.76 39.16 17.20
C ARG A 103 7.74 37.72 17.71
N VAL A 104 6.62 37.26 18.30
CA VAL A 104 6.46 35.89 18.77
C VAL A 104 6.50 34.92 17.59
N ARG A 105 5.85 35.28 16.46
CA ARG A 105 5.92 34.45 15.23
C ARG A 105 7.33 34.41 14.64
N GLN A 106 8.03 35.53 14.63
CA GLN A 106 9.40 35.61 14.11
C GLN A 106 10.37 34.81 15.00
N ALA A 107 10.31 34.98 16.32
CA ALA A 107 11.10 34.19 17.28
C ALA A 107 10.79 32.70 17.20
N ASN A 108 9.53 32.33 16.97
CA ASN A 108 9.15 30.91 16.81
C ASN A 108 9.66 30.32 15.48
N ARG A 109 9.76 31.12 14.41
CA ARG A 109 10.39 30.70 13.14
C ARG A 109 11.90 30.52 13.31
N SER A 110 12.60 31.51 13.85
CA SER A 110 14.05 31.40 14.10
C SER A 110 14.40 30.25 15.06
N HIS A 111 13.58 29.99 16.08
CA HIS A 111 13.74 28.82 16.95
C HIS A 111 13.58 27.49 16.19
N LEU A 112 12.65 27.43 15.24
CA LEU A 112 12.46 26.25 14.41
C LEU A 112 13.64 25.99 13.49
N ASP A 113 14.17 27.05 12.88
CA ASP A 113 15.34 26.99 12.02
C ASP A 113 16.61 26.60 12.82
N THR A 114 16.74 27.09 14.06
CA THR A 114 17.86 26.75 14.97
C THR A 114 17.75 25.29 15.48
N GLU A 115 16.53 24.82 15.82
CA GLU A 115 16.33 23.39 16.18
C GLU A 115 16.65 22.45 15.01
N GLU A 116 16.25 22.82 13.79
CA GLU A 116 16.59 22.01 12.60
C GLU A 116 18.12 21.99 12.36
N ALA A 117 18.78 23.12 12.56
CA ALA A 117 20.24 23.20 12.45
C ALA A 117 20.96 22.41 13.56
N GLN A 118 20.42 22.40 14.79
CA GLN A 118 20.97 21.59 15.89
C GLN A 118 20.74 20.09 15.66
N ASP A 119 19.53 19.68 15.24
CA ASP A 119 19.24 18.30 14.89
C ASP A 119 20.18 17.79 13.78
N LEU A 120 20.48 18.65 12.79
CA LEU A 120 21.42 18.36 11.71
C LEU A 120 22.87 18.22 12.24
N LYS A 121 23.29 19.10 13.15
CA LYS A 121 24.62 19.05 13.77
C LYS A 121 24.79 17.81 14.64
N GLU A 122 23.78 17.47 15.46
CA GLU A 122 23.81 16.26 16.27
C GLU A 122 23.80 14.97 15.42
N ALA A 123 23.13 14.96 14.28
CA ALA A 123 23.17 13.83 13.33
C ALA A 123 24.57 13.72 12.70
N PHE A 124 25.21 14.84 12.39
CA PHE A 124 26.58 14.88 11.89
C PHE A 124 27.58 14.37 12.92
N ASP A 125 27.52 14.85 14.16
CA ASP A 125 28.40 14.49 15.28
C ASP A 125 28.23 13.01 15.67
N ARG A 126 27.04 12.41 15.45
CA ARG A 126 26.79 10.97 15.64
C ARG A 126 27.37 10.09 14.54
N GLY A 127 27.99 10.68 13.51
CA GLY A 127 28.55 9.93 12.38
C GLY A 127 27.49 9.20 11.55
N GLU A 128 26.25 9.70 11.53
CA GLU A 128 25.19 9.23 10.64
C GLU A 128 25.44 9.72 9.21
N HIS A 129 26.53 9.25 8.61
CA HIS A 129 26.82 9.52 7.21
C HIS A 129 25.82 8.73 6.36
N GLU A 130 25.06 9.42 5.51
CA GLU A 130 24.26 8.74 4.50
C GLU A 130 25.19 7.96 3.57
N LEU A 131 25.01 6.65 3.51
CA LEU A 131 25.65 5.83 2.49
C LEU A 131 25.08 6.23 1.13
N SER A 132 25.82 7.07 0.42
CA SER A 132 25.53 7.35 -0.97
C SER A 132 25.97 6.17 -1.82
N LEU A 133 25.00 5.43 -2.34
CA LEU A 133 25.26 4.35 -3.28
C LEU A 133 25.56 4.88 -4.68
N ALA A 134 25.15 6.12 -4.99
CA ALA A 134 25.32 6.76 -6.30
C ALA A 134 25.60 8.26 -6.19
N GLY A 135 26.49 8.77 -7.07
CA GLY A 135 26.81 10.20 -7.20
C GLY A 135 25.66 11.05 -7.78
N LYS A 136 25.88 12.37 -7.95
CA LYS A 136 24.95 13.26 -8.63
C LYS A 136 24.76 12.84 -10.10
N GLY A 137 23.54 12.42 -10.47
CA GLY A 137 23.20 12.06 -11.84
C GLY A 137 22.22 13.05 -12.49
N LYS A 138 21.94 12.86 -13.77
CA LYS A 138 20.94 13.64 -14.52
C LYS A 138 19.55 13.55 -13.84
N THR A 139 18.77 14.62 -13.93
CA THR A 139 17.37 14.65 -13.47
C THR A 139 16.51 13.73 -14.36
N PHE A 140 15.29 13.43 -13.93
CA PHE A 140 14.35 12.59 -14.67
C PHE A 140 14.12 13.09 -16.11
N VAL A 141 13.86 14.40 -16.26
CA VAL A 141 13.63 15.02 -17.57
C VAL A 141 14.90 14.99 -18.43
N GLN A 142 16.05 15.34 -17.85
CA GLN A 142 17.35 15.32 -18.55
C GLN A 142 17.80 13.91 -18.94
N SER A 143 17.25 12.87 -18.31
CA SER A 143 17.53 11.47 -18.64
C SER A 143 16.64 10.93 -19.78
N GLY A 144 15.76 11.75 -20.34
CA GLY A 144 14.78 11.29 -21.35
C GLY A 144 13.56 10.57 -20.74
N GLY A 145 13.31 10.72 -19.43
CA GLY A 145 12.20 10.03 -18.76
C GLY A 145 10.82 10.33 -19.37
N LEU A 146 10.61 11.56 -19.87
CA LEU A 146 9.35 11.94 -20.52
C LEU A 146 9.14 11.19 -21.86
N PHE A 147 10.21 10.96 -22.63
CA PHE A 147 10.14 10.15 -23.85
C PHE A 147 9.67 8.72 -23.56
N TRP A 148 10.22 8.10 -22.53
CA TRP A 148 9.84 6.75 -22.13
C TRP A 148 8.41 6.66 -21.58
N ILE A 149 7.95 7.70 -20.87
CA ILE A 149 6.54 7.81 -20.46
C ILE A 149 5.63 7.87 -21.70
N ALA A 150 5.95 8.73 -22.67
CA ALA A 150 5.15 8.84 -23.89
C ALA A 150 5.11 7.51 -24.67
N LEU A 151 6.23 6.79 -24.74
CA LEU A 151 6.30 5.46 -25.33
C LEU A 151 5.40 4.45 -24.60
N LEU A 152 5.47 4.41 -23.25
CA LEU A 152 4.64 3.49 -22.44
C LEU A 152 3.15 3.81 -22.56
N VAL A 153 2.77 5.09 -22.65
CA VAL A 153 1.39 5.51 -22.92
C VAL A 153 0.95 5.02 -24.30
N GLY A 154 1.81 5.17 -25.32
CA GLY A 154 1.54 4.66 -26.68
C GLY A 154 1.37 3.13 -26.71
N LEU A 155 2.25 2.38 -26.04
CA LEU A 155 2.12 0.92 -25.89
C LEU A 155 0.88 0.49 -25.10
N SER A 156 0.37 1.38 -24.26
CA SER A 156 -0.84 1.13 -23.49
C SER A 156 -2.13 1.50 -24.23
N TYR A 157 -2.06 1.88 -25.52
CA TYR A 157 -3.21 2.37 -26.28
C TYR A 157 -4.42 1.41 -26.24
N ASN A 158 -4.18 0.10 -26.35
CA ASN A 158 -5.25 -0.91 -26.28
C ASN A 158 -5.94 -0.99 -24.89
N PHE A 159 -5.35 -0.40 -23.87
CA PHE A 159 -5.91 -0.27 -22.51
C PHE A 159 -6.47 1.13 -22.27
N ALA A 160 -6.46 2.00 -23.27
CA ALA A 160 -7.00 3.37 -23.14
C ALA A 160 -8.48 3.33 -22.76
N PRO A 161 -8.95 4.27 -21.94
CA PRO A 161 -10.33 4.30 -21.46
C PRO A 161 -11.32 4.63 -22.60
N SER A 162 -11.66 3.61 -23.39
CA SER A 162 -12.68 3.70 -24.45
C SER A 162 -14.10 3.56 -23.88
N ASN A 163 -14.24 3.13 -22.63
CA ASN A 163 -15.51 3.04 -21.89
C ASN A 163 -15.25 3.25 -20.39
N ILE A 164 -16.33 3.35 -19.60
CA ILE A 164 -16.28 3.76 -18.18
C ILE A 164 -15.92 2.64 -17.21
N ALA A 165 -16.09 1.38 -17.61
CA ALA A 165 -15.80 0.23 -16.75
C ALA A 165 -15.10 -0.89 -17.51
N ALA A 166 -14.44 -1.78 -16.76
CA ALA A 166 -13.84 -3.02 -17.25
C ALA A 166 -14.59 -4.22 -16.64
N SER A 167 -14.88 -5.22 -17.45
CA SER A 167 -15.64 -6.41 -17.05
C SER A 167 -15.13 -7.66 -17.78
N GLY A 168 -15.04 -8.76 -17.05
CA GLY A 168 -14.57 -10.05 -17.55
C GLY A 168 -13.20 -10.44 -16.98
N SER A 169 -12.83 -11.72 -17.14
CA SER A 169 -11.63 -12.30 -16.53
C SER A 169 -11.56 -12.02 -15.02
N SER A 170 -10.57 -11.29 -14.54
CA SER A 170 -10.35 -10.99 -13.12
C SER A 170 -10.80 -9.61 -12.67
N VAL A 171 -11.54 -8.86 -13.52
CA VAL A 171 -12.01 -7.51 -13.23
C VAL A 171 -13.53 -7.42 -13.34
N ALA A 172 -14.14 -6.64 -12.45
CA ALA A 172 -15.55 -6.28 -12.46
C ALA A 172 -15.69 -4.77 -12.22
N PRO A 173 -16.82 -4.14 -12.62
CA PRO A 173 -17.13 -2.77 -12.27
C PRO A 173 -17.21 -2.55 -10.77
N LEU A 174 -17.01 -1.30 -10.34
CA LEU A 174 -17.30 -0.85 -8.96
C LEU A 174 -18.74 -0.36 -8.84
N ASP A 175 -19.20 -0.17 -7.61
CA ASP A 175 -20.49 0.45 -7.32
C ASP A 175 -20.55 1.88 -7.89
N HIS A 176 -21.76 2.31 -8.25
CA HIS A 176 -22.00 3.63 -8.89
C HIS A 176 -21.68 4.81 -7.97
N GLY A 177 -21.71 4.62 -6.65
CA GLY A 177 -21.52 5.67 -5.65
C GLY A 177 -20.20 5.58 -4.89
N TRP A 178 -19.42 6.67 -4.85
CA TRP A 178 -18.24 6.75 -3.97
C TRP A 178 -18.62 6.58 -2.49
N TYR A 179 -19.78 7.10 -2.08
CA TYR A 179 -20.25 6.98 -0.70
C TYR A 179 -20.62 5.53 -0.33
N THR A 180 -21.20 4.77 -1.25
CA THR A 180 -21.50 3.34 -1.05
C THR A 180 -20.21 2.54 -0.92
N LEU A 181 -19.18 2.82 -1.71
CA LEU A 181 -17.86 2.22 -1.53
C LEU A 181 -17.25 2.54 -0.16
N PHE A 182 -17.40 3.78 0.32
CA PHE A 182 -16.92 4.17 1.65
C PHE A 182 -17.64 3.41 2.77
N THR A 183 -18.96 3.31 2.69
CA THR A 183 -19.74 2.57 3.69
C THR A 183 -19.42 1.07 3.66
N ARG A 184 -19.25 0.48 2.49
CA ARG A 184 -18.86 -0.93 2.32
C ARG A 184 -17.43 -1.21 2.82
N ALA A 185 -16.48 -0.31 2.59
CA ALA A 185 -15.11 -0.47 3.09
C ALA A 185 -15.03 -0.50 4.63
N GLY A 186 -15.99 0.13 5.32
CA GLY A 186 -16.09 0.12 6.78
C GLY A 186 -17.12 -0.86 7.35
N SER A 187 -17.90 -1.56 6.52
CA SER A 187 -19.01 -2.42 6.96
C SER A 187 -18.51 -3.79 7.42
N SER A 188 -19.08 -4.27 8.52
CA SER A 188 -18.93 -5.67 8.94
C SER A 188 -20.07 -6.57 8.44
N TRP A 189 -21.00 -6.05 7.65
CA TRP A 189 -22.09 -6.81 7.07
C TRP A 189 -21.86 -7.09 5.60
N GLN A 190 -21.89 -8.38 5.24
CA GLN A 190 -21.75 -8.84 3.85
C GLN A 190 -23.14 -9.24 3.32
N PRO A 191 -23.64 -8.63 2.23
CA PRO A 191 -25.00 -8.84 1.74
C PRO A 191 -25.20 -10.12 0.90
N PHE A 192 -24.18 -10.98 0.82
CA PHE A 192 -24.25 -12.21 0.04
C PHE A 192 -25.01 -13.33 0.71
N GLY A 193 -25.60 -14.23 -0.07
CA GLY A 193 -26.46 -15.27 0.45
C GLY A 193 -27.61 -14.66 1.26
N GLN A 194 -27.80 -15.09 2.48
CA GLN A 194 -28.75 -14.49 3.44
C GLN A 194 -28.20 -13.28 4.18
N GLY A 195 -26.95 -12.93 3.95
CA GLY A 195 -26.18 -11.94 4.69
C GLY A 195 -25.52 -12.56 5.92
N PHE A 196 -24.30 -12.14 6.20
CA PHE A 196 -23.52 -12.61 7.36
C PHE A 196 -22.57 -11.53 7.85
N PHE A 197 -22.11 -11.69 9.10
CA PHE A 197 -21.13 -10.80 9.69
C PHE A 197 -19.72 -11.28 9.36
N ALA A 198 -18.96 -10.46 8.62
CA ALA A 198 -17.55 -10.63 8.37
C ALA A 198 -16.90 -9.25 8.17
N PRO A 199 -15.62 -9.07 8.54
CA PRO A 199 -14.92 -7.82 8.27
C PRO A 199 -14.88 -7.56 6.77
N ALA A 200 -15.00 -6.27 6.39
CA ALA A 200 -14.85 -5.85 5.02
C ALA A 200 -13.44 -6.20 4.52
N GLU A 201 -13.33 -6.46 3.21
CA GLU A 201 -12.04 -6.69 2.58
C GLU A 201 -11.16 -5.44 2.69
N PRO A 202 -9.95 -5.53 3.27
CA PRO A 202 -9.07 -4.37 3.43
C PRO A 202 -8.69 -3.70 2.10
N PHE A 203 -8.72 -4.43 0.99
CA PHE A 203 -8.49 -3.90 -0.35
C PHE A 203 -9.52 -2.85 -0.77
N ASN A 204 -10.73 -2.88 -0.21
CA ASN A 204 -11.76 -1.88 -0.48
C ASN A 204 -11.33 -0.45 -0.13
N TRP A 205 -10.42 -0.27 0.86
CA TRP A 205 -9.81 1.03 1.14
C TRP A 205 -8.90 1.52 0.03
N VAL A 206 -8.22 0.61 -0.68
CA VAL A 206 -7.41 0.96 -1.85
C VAL A 206 -8.31 1.31 -3.03
N LEU A 207 -9.38 0.55 -3.26
CA LEU A 207 -10.39 0.86 -4.28
C LEU A 207 -11.03 2.22 -4.03
N LEU A 208 -11.38 2.52 -2.77
CA LEU A 208 -11.89 3.84 -2.37
C LEU A 208 -10.87 4.95 -2.64
N GLY A 209 -9.60 4.72 -2.32
CA GLY A 209 -8.51 5.66 -2.62
C GLY A 209 -8.36 5.93 -4.11
N LEU A 210 -8.40 4.91 -4.94
CA LEU A 210 -8.35 5.03 -6.40
C LEU A 210 -9.59 5.75 -6.95
N SER A 211 -10.79 5.34 -6.52
CA SER A 211 -12.06 5.94 -6.97
C SER A 211 -12.23 7.39 -6.52
N SER A 212 -11.49 7.84 -5.51
CA SER A 212 -11.46 9.26 -5.11
C SER A 212 -10.91 10.20 -6.19
N LEU A 213 -10.20 9.66 -7.18
CA LEU A 213 -9.76 10.42 -8.36
C LEU A 213 -10.91 10.68 -9.36
N THR A 214 -11.91 9.81 -9.37
CA THR A 214 -13.10 9.88 -10.26
C THR A 214 -14.38 9.60 -9.47
N PRO A 215 -14.74 10.45 -8.47
CA PRO A 215 -15.82 10.15 -7.53
C PRO A 215 -17.20 10.05 -8.19
N TRP A 216 -17.37 10.65 -9.37
CA TRP A 216 -18.61 10.59 -10.16
C TRP A 216 -18.79 9.25 -10.88
N ILE A 217 -17.69 8.59 -11.25
CA ILE A 217 -17.68 7.32 -11.98
C ILE A 217 -16.54 6.47 -11.37
N PRO A 218 -16.78 5.79 -10.24
CA PRO A 218 -15.74 5.02 -9.54
C PRO A 218 -15.06 3.96 -10.41
N SER A 219 -15.82 3.27 -11.26
CA SER A 219 -15.33 2.23 -12.19
C SER A 219 -14.24 2.75 -13.15
N LEU A 220 -14.30 4.03 -13.54
CA LEU A 220 -13.30 4.64 -14.41
C LEU A 220 -11.91 4.67 -13.77
N ALA A 221 -11.82 4.77 -12.44
CA ALA A 221 -10.54 4.72 -11.72
C ALA A 221 -9.79 3.40 -11.97
N ILE A 222 -10.52 2.28 -12.08
CA ILE A 222 -9.93 0.96 -12.39
C ILE A 222 -9.37 0.95 -13.80
N VAL A 223 -10.13 1.45 -14.79
CA VAL A 223 -9.69 1.54 -16.19
C VAL A 223 -8.44 2.43 -16.30
N LEU A 224 -8.46 3.60 -15.63
CA LEU A 224 -7.30 4.51 -15.58
C LEU A 224 -6.09 3.86 -14.90
N MET A 225 -6.30 3.09 -13.83
CA MET A 225 -5.21 2.37 -13.17
C MET A 225 -4.60 1.32 -14.10
N LEU A 226 -5.40 0.51 -14.80
CA LEU A 226 -4.92 -0.45 -15.79
C LEU A 226 -4.16 0.21 -16.94
N PHE A 227 -4.59 1.40 -17.35
CA PHE A 227 -3.93 2.18 -18.41
C PHE A 227 -2.62 2.80 -17.95
N LEU A 228 -2.58 3.44 -16.78
CA LEU A 228 -1.45 4.22 -16.29
C LEU A 228 -0.45 3.41 -15.45
N ALA A 229 -0.79 2.18 -15.05
CA ALA A 229 0.05 1.35 -14.19
C ALA A 229 1.51 1.22 -14.67
N PRO A 230 1.82 0.99 -15.97
CA PRO A 230 3.21 0.93 -16.44
C PRO A 230 3.97 2.24 -16.26
N VAL A 231 3.29 3.38 -16.39
CA VAL A 231 3.89 4.70 -16.17
C VAL A 231 4.22 4.91 -14.69
N ILE A 232 3.31 4.52 -13.79
CA ILE A 232 3.50 4.59 -12.34
C ILE A 232 4.66 3.68 -11.91
N ALA A 233 4.68 2.44 -12.42
CA ALA A 233 5.75 1.47 -12.18
C ALA A 233 7.10 1.97 -12.70
N PHE A 234 7.15 2.50 -13.91
CA PHE A 234 8.36 3.10 -14.52
C PHE A 234 8.93 4.23 -13.65
N ALA A 235 8.08 5.19 -13.27
CA ALA A 235 8.50 6.32 -12.46
C ALA A 235 9.03 5.89 -11.09
N GLY A 236 8.38 4.90 -10.45
CA GLY A 236 8.81 4.31 -9.18
C GLY A 236 10.15 3.57 -9.31
N ALA A 237 10.28 2.71 -10.31
CA ALA A 237 11.51 1.95 -10.56
C ALA A 237 12.68 2.86 -10.94
N TRP A 238 12.42 3.92 -11.71
CA TRP A 238 13.44 4.94 -12.01
C TRP A 238 13.93 5.63 -10.72
N ARG A 239 13.01 5.99 -9.84
CA ARG A 239 13.35 6.56 -8.50
C ARG A 239 14.16 5.57 -7.67
N THR A 240 13.75 4.31 -7.63
CA THR A 240 14.48 3.25 -6.91
C THR A 240 15.89 3.06 -7.50
N ALA A 241 16.02 3.04 -8.82
CA ALA A 241 17.31 2.93 -9.48
C ALA A 241 18.27 4.08 -9.14
N THR A 242 17.77 5.27 -8.76
CA THR A 242 18.63 6.38 -8.28
C THR A 242 19.36 6.07 -6.98
N LEU A 243 18.91 5.08 -6.21
CA LEU A 243 19.61 4.64 -4.99
C LEU A 243 20.89 3.88 -5.33
N VAL A 244 20.92 3.17 -6.45
CA VAL A 244 22.00 2.26 -6.84
C VAL A 244 22.93 2.88 -7.87
N SER A 245 22.39 3.54 -8.91
CA SER A 245 23.17 4.06 -10.04
C SER A 245 23.00 5.55 -10.24
N SER A 246 24.11 6.22 -10.62
CA SER A 246 24.11 7.63 -11.05
C SER A 246 23.83 7.80 -12.55
N ARG A 247 23.93 6.72 -13.33
CA ARG A 247 23.88 6.75 -14.81
C ARG A 247 22.46 6.73 -15.32
N ALA A 248 22.14 7.67 -16.22
CA ALA A 248 20.80 7.81 -16.79
C ALA A 248 20.33 6.56 -17.54
N TRP A 249 21.22 5.97 -18.36
CA TRP A 249 20.88 4.78 -19.15
C TRP A 249 20.53 3.59 -18.25
N VAL A 250 21.30 3.35 -17.17
CA VAL A 250 21.01 2.26 -16.21
C VAL A 250 19.66 2.46 -15.55
N ARG A 251 19.35 3.70 -15.14
CA ARG A 251 18.06 4.02 -14.52
C ARG A 251 16.90 3.77 -15.47
N ASN A 252 17.03 4.19 -16.72
CA ASN A 252 16.00 4.00 -17.75
C ASN A 252 15.84 2.51 -18.09
N THR A 253 16.93 1.75 -18.19
CA THR A 253 16.89 0.30 -18.42
C THR A 253 16.17 -0.44 -17.29
N VAL A 254 16.51 -0.13 -16.04
CA VAL A 254 15.83 -0.72 -14.85
C VAL A 254 14.36 -0.36 -14.84
N ALA A 255 14.02 0.90 -15.11
CA ALA A 255 12.65 1.37 -15.09
C ALA A 255 11.80 0.75 -16.19
N LEU A 256 12.33 0.65 -17.42
CA LEU A 256 11.66 -0.02 -18.54
C LEU A 256 11.54 -1.52 -18.29
N GLY A 257 12.63 -2.18 -17.88
CA GLY A 257 12.62 -3.61 -17.59
C GLY A 257 11.59 -3.98 -16.51
N TYR A 258 11.37 -3.10 -15.54
CA TYR A 258 10.33 -3.31 -14.54
C TYR A 258 8.92 -3.02 -15.07
N ALA A 259 8.72 -1.92 -15.77
CA ALA A 259 7.40 -1.56 -16.33
C ALA A 259 6.91 -2.57 -17.40
N LEU A 260 7.86 -3.25 -18.05
CA LEU A 260 7.61 -4.30 -19.06
C LEU A 260 7.90 -5.70 -18.49
N TRP A 261 7.90 -5.87 -17.17
CA TRP A 261 8.12 -7.17 -16.56
C TRP A 261 6.98 -8.12 -16.92
N PRO A 262 7.25 -9.36 -17.35
CA PRO A 262 6.22 -10.24 -17.91
C PRO A 262 5.05 -10.50 -16.99
N SER A 263 5.29 -10.81 -15.70
CA SER A 263 4.19 -11.02 -14.77
C SER A 263 3.32 -9.78 -14.57
N PHE A 264 3.86 -8.58 -14.83
CA PHE A 264 3.09 -7.34 -14.81
C PHE A 264 2.23 -7.17 -16.06
N ILE A 265 2.77 -7.51 -17.24
CA ILE A 265 2.01 -7.48 -18.50
C ILE A 265 0.86 -8.49 -18.41
N GLU A 266 1.13 -9.70 -17.93
CA GLU A 266 0.14 -10.76 -17.75
C GLU A 266 -0.96 -10.35 -16.75
N ALA A 267 -0.61 -9.89 -15.55
CA ALA A 267 -1.59 -9.41 -14.56
C ALA A 267 -2.47 -8.29 -15.12
N ARG A 268 -1.92 -7.44 -15.99
CA ARG A 268 -2.62 -6.34 -16.62
C ARG A 268 -3.54 -6.81 -17.75
N SER A 269 -3.13 -7.79 -18.58
CA SER A 269 -3.96 -8.36 -19.64
C SER A 269 -5.16 -9.12 -19.07
N GLU A 270 -4.99 -9.81 -17.97
CA GLU A 270 -6.05 -10.51 -17.25
C GLU A 270 -6.94 -9.57 -16.39
N GLY A 271 -6.57 -8.31 -16.24
CA GLY A 271 -7.32 -7.35 -15.42
C GLY A 271 -7.21 -7.60 -13.90
N ARG A 272 -6.15 -8.26 -13.43
CA ARG A 272 -5.90 -8.49 -11.99
C ARG A 272 -5.51 -7.20 -11.28
N ILE A 273 -6.48 -6.36 -10.98
CA ILE A 273 -6.26 -5.02 -10.44
C ILE A 273 -5.45 -5.04 -9.14
N THR A 274 -5.64 -6.04 -8.30
CA THR A 274 -4.91 -6.21 -7.03
C THR A 274 -3.42 -6.38 -7.27
N SER A 275 -3.03 -7.32 -8.13
CA SER A 275 -1.63 -7.51 -8.53
C SER A 275 -1.08 -6.29 -9.26
N VAL A 276 -1.86 -5.66 -10.15
CA VAL A 276 -1.45 -4.45 -10.90
C VAL A 276 -1.12 -3.30 -9.97
N VAL A 277 -1.97 -3.03 -8.97
CA VAL A 277 -1.74 -1.99 -7.95
C VAL A 277 -0.50 -2.31 -7.13
N ALA A 278 -0.38 -3.55 -6.63
CA ALA A 278 0.76 -3.98 -5.82
C ALA A 278 2.07 -3.80 -6.60
N ILE A 279 2.14 -4.26 -7.86
CA ILE A 279 3.32 -4.17 -8.70
C ILE A 279 3.66 -2.70 -9.02
N ALA A 280 2.69 -1.87 -9.36
CA ALA A 280 2.92 -0.47 -9.69
C ALA A 280 3.45 0.34 -8.49
N LEU A 281 3.00 0.03 -7.27
CA LEU A 281 3.40 0.72 -6.04
C LEU A 281 4.65 0.14 -5.38
N LEU A 282 5.04 -1.10 -5.67
CA LEU A 282 6.18 -1.78 -5.04
C LEU A 282 7.50 -0.99 -5.16
N PRO A 283 7.92 -0.43 -6.32
CA PRO A 283 9.14 0.34 -6.40
C PRO A 283 9.09 1.63 -5.55
N TRP A 284 7.93 2.26 -5.42
CA TRP A 284 7.74 3.43 -4.56
C TRP A 284 7.87 3.05 -3.09
N LEU A 285 7.36 1.88 -2.70
CA LEU A 285 7.55 1.33 -1.35
C LEU A 285 9.03 1.11 -1.06
N VAL A 286 9.75 0.42 -1.95
CA VAL A 286 11.19 0.16 -1.80
C VAL A 286 11.97 1.47 -1.71
N PHE A 287 11.68 2.45 -2.57
CA PHE A 287 12.30 3.77 -2.53
C PHE A 287 12.04 4.49 -1.20
N SER A 288 10.78 4.51 -0.74
CA SER A 288 10.41 5.22 0.50
C SER A 288 11.02 4.57 1.74
N VAL A 289 11.04 3.22 1.82
CA VAL A 289 11.71 2.45 2.89
C VAL A 289 13.20 2.72 2.89
N ALA A 290 13.85 2.69 1.73
CA ALA A 290 15.27 3.02 1.62
C ALA A 290 15.56 4.45 2.11
N ARG A 291 14.67 5.39 1.81
CA ARG A 291 14.76 6.77 2.29
C ARG A 291 14.51 6.89 3.80
N ALA A 292 13.59 6.12 4.36
CA ALA A 292 13.37 6.04 5.81
C ALA A 292 14.57 5.42 6.53
N ALA A 293 15.19 4.38 5.94
CA ALA A 293 16.40 3.74 6.44
C ALA A 293 17.67 4.61 6.29
N GLY A 294 17.57 5.78 5.64
CA GLY A 294 18.70 6.70 5.44
C GLY A 294 19.58 6.37 4.24
N LEU A 295 19.09 5.56 3.32
CA LEU A 295 19.76 5.35 2.04
C LEU A 295 19.42 6.49 1.08
N GLY A 296 20.41 7.08 0.43
CA GLY A 296 20.19 8.14 -0.53
C GLY A 296 21.43 8.91 -0.95
N ARG A 297 21.24 10.03 -1.66
CA ARG A 297 22.34 10.86 -2.13
C ARG A 297 23.12 11.49 -0.98
N SER A 298 24.44 11.44 -1.06
CA SER A 298 25.40 12.08 -0.19
C SER A 298 25.11 13.58 -0.03
N GLY A 299 25.15 14.09 1.18
CA GLY A 299 25.22 15.51 1.49
C GLY A 299 23.98 16.18 2.03
N SER A 300 22.88 15.48 2.26
CA SER A 300 21.77 16.04 3.04
C SER A 300 21.60 15.26 4.35
N ASN A 301 22.11 15.82 5.43
CA ASN A 301 21.68 15.42 6.76
C ASN A 301 20.18 15.63 6.83
N ARG A 302 19.40 14.54 6.96
CA ARG A 302 17.95 14.66 7.06
C ARG A 302 17.56 15.03 8.46
N SER A 303 16.71 16.05 8.54
CA SER A 303 16.06 16.36 9.79
C SER A 303 15.19 15.19 10.24
N MET A 304 14.99 15.04 11.54
CA MET A 304 14.11 14.04 12.15
C MET A 304 12.70 14.09 11.51
N ARG A 305 12.22 15.29 11.17
CA ARG A 305 10.95 15.51 10.48
C ARG A 305 10.89 14.83 9.11
N GLN A 306 11.97 14.91 8.31
CA GLN A 306 12.03 14.27 7.00
C GLN A 306 12.04 12.74 7.12
N THR A 307 12.74 12.18 8.11
CA THR A 307 12.73 10.74 8.38
C THR A 307 11.33 10.24 8.69
N TRP A 308 10.60 10.91 9.59
CA TRP A 308 9.21 10.57 9.92
C TRP A 308 8.25 10.69 8.72
N SER A 309 8.50 11.67 7.85
CA SER A 309 7.71 11.78 6.61
C SER A 309 7.86 10.55 5.72
N TRP A 310 9.10 10.05 5.56
CA TRP A 310 9.35 8.85 4.77
C TRP A 310 8.81 7.59 5.44
N VAL A 311 8.87 7.49 6.77
CA VAL A 311 8.23 6.40 7.53
C VAL A 311 6.72 6.38 7.29
N GLY A 312 6.05 7.54 7.38
CA GLY A 312 4.61 7.64 7.12
C GLY A 312 4.25 7.23 5.68
N VAL A 313 5.00 7.75 4.68
CA VAL A 313 4.79 7.37 3.27
C VAL A 313 5.03 5.87 3.07
N SER A 314 6.10 5.31 3.67
CA SER A 314 6.38 3.87 3.58
C SER A 314 5.26 3.03 4.21
N GLY A 315 4.71 3.47 5.36
CA GLY A 315 3.62 2.76 6.03
C GLY A 315 2.34 2.74 5.20
N LEU A 316 1.97 3.88 4.58
CA LEU A 316 0.80 3.95 3.70
C LEU A 316 0.98 3.13 2.42
N LEU A 317 2.18 3.18 1.82
CA LEU A 317 2.49 2.35 0.65
C LEU A 317 2.52 0.86 0.99
N LEU A 318 3.06 0.49 2.17
CA LEU A 318 3.02 -0.89 2.64
C LEU A 318 1.59 -1.36 2.90
N ALA A 319 0.75 -0.52 3.47
CA ALA A 319 -0.67 -0.84 3.64
C ALA A 319 -1.33 -1.08 2.27
N ALA A 320 -1.16 -0.17 1.31
CA ALA A 320 -1.74 -0.32 -0.02
C ALA A 320 -1.22 -1.58 -0.76
N VAL A 321 0.09 -1.82 -0.76
CA VAL A 321 0.71 -3.00 -1.40
C VAL A 321 0.31 -4.29 -0.68
N GLY A 322 0.35 -4.30 0.66
CA GLY A 322 0.08 -5.49 1.46
C GLY A 322 -1.38 -5.94 1.43
N VAL A 323 -2.34 -5.00 1.42
CA VAL A 323 -3.76 -5.37 1.28
C VAL A 323 -4.12 -5.74 -0.16
N SER A 324 -3.37 -5.23 -1.16
CA SER A 324 -3.55 -5.62 -2.57
C SER A 324 -2.97 -7.00 -2.88
N SER A 325 -1.84 -7.36 -2.27
CA SER A 325 -1.22 -8.68 -2.41
C SER A 325 -0.61 -9.09 -1.06
N PRO A 326 -1.38 -9.77 -0.21
CA PRO A 326 -0.93 -10.21 1.11
C PRO A 326 0.29 -11.13 1.07
N SER A 327 0.46 -11.88 0.01
CA SER A 327 1.63 -12.72 -0.23
C SER A 327 2.95 -11.93 -0.25
N LEU A 328 2.94 -10.66 -0.73
CA LEU A 328 4.11 -9.78 -0.71
C LEU A 328 4.54 -9.33 0.69
N VAL A 329 3.66 -9.41 1.67
CA VAL A 329 3.95 -8.92 3.04
C VAL A 329 5.10 -9.70 3.67
N VAL A 330 5.15 -11.02 3.43
CA VAL A 330 6.22 -11.88 3.97
C VAL A 330 7.61 -11.44 3.49
N PRO A 331 7.91 -11.36 2.18
CA PRO A 331 9.21 -10.88 1.73
C PRO A 331 9.48 -9.41 2.09
N VAL A 332 8.47 -8.55 2.13
CA VAL A 332 8.67 -7.16 2.55
C VAL A 332 9.05 -7.07 4.02
N PHE A 333 8.43 -7.85 4.91
CA PHE A 333 8.83 -7.91 6.32
C PHE A 333 10.24 -8.47 6.49
N LEU A 334 10.62 -9.47 5.70
CA LEU A 334 11.99 -9.97 5.68
C LEU A 334 12.98 -8.86 5.25
N ALA A 335 12.66 -8.12 4.19
CA ALA A 335 13.48 -6.98 3.74
C ALA A 335 13.58 -5.87 4.80
N LEU A 336 12.49 -5.56 5.50
CA LEU A 336 12.47 -4.61 6.61
C LEU A 336 13.33 -5.11 7.78
N ALA A 337 13.28 -6.40 8.12
CA ALA A 337 14.10 -6.99 9.17
C ALA A 337 15.60 -6.91 8.82
N ILE A 338 15.97 -7.21 7.55
CA ILE A 338 17.34 -7.05 7.06
C ILE A 338 17.77 -5.57 7.11
N ALA A 339 16.91 -4.64 6.68
CA ALA A 339 17.20 -3.21 6.74
C ALA A 339 17.35 -2.73 8.19
N ALA A 340 16.53 -3.22 9.11
CA ALA A 340 16.58 -2.90 10.53
C ALA A 340 17.85 -3.44 11.20
N SER A 341 18.27 -4.67 10.90
CA SER A 341 19.49 -5.27 11.43
C SER A 341 20.76 -4.54 10.98
N THR A 342 20.80 -4.09 9.72
CA THR A 342 21.92 -3.33 9.16
C THR A 342 21.97 -1.88 9.65
N ARG A 343 20.82 -1.35 10.15
CA ARG A 343 20.64 0.05 10.56
C ARG A 343 20.06 0.18 11.97
N ILE A 344 20.71 -0.44 12.94
CA ILE A 344 20.25 -0.49 14.35
C ILE A 344 19.88 0.90 14.90
N ARG A 345 20.62 1.95 14.54
CA ARG A 345 20.31 3.33 14.96
C ARG A 345 18.97 3.87 14.46
N ARG A 346 18.44 3.32 13.36
CA ARG A 346 17.14 3.69 12.77
C ARG A 346 16.06 2.64 12.99
N PHE A 347 16.36 1.58 13.72
CA PHE A 347 15.44 0.49 14.02
C PHE A 347 14.10 0.98 14.55
N GLY A 348 14.11 1.89 15.55
CA GLY A 348 12.90 2.45 16.13
C GLY A 348 11.98 3.18 15.14
N TYR A 349 12.52 3.76 14.07
CA TYR A 349 11.72 4.39 13.01
C TYR A 349 11.11 3.35 12.07
N LEU A 350 11.86 2.31 11.72
CA LEU A 350 11.42 1.28 10.79
C LEU A 350 10.29 0.42 11.36
N LEU A 351 10.23 0.26 12.70
CA LEU A 351 9.15 -0.47 13.38
C LEU A 351 7.76 0.14 13.19
N TRP A 352 7.66 1.43 12.84
CA TRP A 352 6.37 2.08 12.62
C TRP A 352 5.82 1.85 11.21
N ILE A 353 6.64 1.36 10.28
CA ILE A 353 6.22 1.14 8.88
C ILE A 353 5.11 0.10 8.77
N PRO A 354 5.15 -1.06 9.47
CA PRO A 354 4.09 -2.06 9.40
C PRO A 354 2.74 -1.66 10.01
N LEU A 355 2.72 -0.64 10.88
CA LEU A 355 1.54 -0.32 11.69
C LEU A 355 0.27 -0.04 10.87
N PRO A 356 0.28 0.78 9.79
CA PRO A 356 -0.93 1.03 9.00
C PRO A 356 -1.46 -0.25 8.32
N PHE A 357 -0.57 -1.11 7.81
CA PHE A 357 -0.96 -2.40 7.26
C PHE A 357 -1.61 -3.28 8.33
N MET A 358 -0.96 -3.43 9.49
CA MET A 358 -1.50 -4.22 10.60
C MET A 358 -2.87 -3.71 11.05
N ALA A 359 -3.04 -2.39 11.18
CA ALA A 359 -4.31 -1.80 11.59
C ALA A 359 -5.46 -2.15 10.62
N LEU A 360 -5.20 -2.16 9.31
CA LEU A 360 -6.20 -2.50 8.30
C LEU A 360 -6.44 -4.01 8.19
N TYR A 361 -5.39 -4.82 8.30
CA TYR A 361 -5.46 -6.25 8.02
C TYR A 361 -5.84 -7.12 9.23
N THR A 362 -5.61 -6.64 10.46
CA THR A 362 -5.86 -7.41 11.68
C THR A 362 -7.30 -7.91 11.84
N PRO A 363 -8.37 -7.12 11.55
CA PRO A 363 -9.74 -7.64 11.67
C PRO A 363 -9.98 -8.86 10.79
N LEU A 364 -9.53 -8.80 9.52
CA LEU A 364 -9.62 -9.92 8.59
C LEU A 364 -8.76 -11.11 9.04
N ALA A 365 -7.55 -10.83 9.53
CA ALA A 365 -6.64 -11.87 10.01
C ALA A 365 -7.23 -12.64 11.21
N ILE A 366 -7.83 -11.96 12.17
CA ILE A 366 -8.50 -12.60 13.31
C ILE A 366 -9.69 -13.44 12.81
N TYR A 367 -10.50 -12.90 11.92
CA TYR A 367 -11.66 -13.61 11.38
C TYR A 367 -11.26 -14.90 10.65
N LEU A 368 -10.28 -14.85 9.75
CA LEU A 368 -9.84 -16.02 8.99
C LEU A 368 -9.07 -17.04 9.83
N ALA A 369 -8.13 -16.59 10.67
CA ALA A 369 -7.26 -17.49 11.40
C ALA A 369 -7.91 -18.08 12.66
N VAL A 370 -8.72 -17.29 13.37
CA VAL A 370 -9.35 -17.70 14.65
C VAL A 370 -10.81 -18.07 14.42
N GLY A 371 -11.56 -17.25 13.67
CA GLY A 371 -13.00 -17.47 13.45
C GLY A 371 -13.29 -18.67 12.56
N LEU A 372 -12.62 -18.76 11.40
CA LEU A 372 -12.81 -19.83 10.42
C LEU A 372 -11.71 -20.90 10.44
N SER A 373 -10.69 -20.77 11.28
CA SER A 373 -9.57 -21.71 11.41
C SER A 373 -8.78 -21.97 10.12
N HIS A 374 -8.74 -20.98 9.21
CA HIS A 374 -8.01 -21.03 7.93
C HIS A 374 -6.82 -20.06 7.87
N PRO A 375 -5.71 -20.28 8.60
CA PRO A 375 -4.59 -19.34 8.64
C PRO A 375 -3.91 -19.12 7.29
N LEU A 376 -3.89 -20.10 6.40
CA LEU A 376 -3.32 -19.96 5.05
C LEU A 376 -4.13 -19.00 4.16
N ALA A 377 -5.41 -18.81 4.44
CA ALA A 377 -6.25 -17.83 3.76
C ALA A 377 -5.72 -16.40 3.88
N LEU A 378 -4.88 -16.10 4.88
CA LEU A 378 -4.20 -14.81 5.04
C LEU A 378 -3.25 -14.46 3.90
N LEU A 379 -2.80 -15.43 3.13
CA LEU A 379 -1.96 -15.21 1.96
C LEU A 379 -2.76 -15.09 0.66
N ALA A 380 -4.08 -15.32 0.71
CA ALA A 380 -4.94 -15.24 -0.48
C ALA A 380 -5.04 -13.80 -0.97
N ASP A 381 -4.83 -13.61 -2.27
CA ASP A 381 -5.05 -12.30 -2.89
C ASP A 381 -6.56 -12.00 -2.96
N PRO A 382 -6.98 -10.75 -2.64
CA PRO A 382 -8.37 -10.33 -2.85
C PRO A 382 -8.69 -10.29 -4.35
N GLY A 383 -9.95 -10.26 -4.70
CA GLY A 383 -10.41 -10.24 -6.08
C GLY A 383 -10.80 -11.63 -6.61
N LEU A 384 -11.09 -11.70 -7.91
CA LEU A 384 -11.49 -12.92 -8.58
C LEU A 384 -10.28 -13.83 -8.83
N ALA A 385 -10.37 -15.08 -8.39
CA ALA A 385 -9.27 -16.03 -8.50
C ALA A 385 -9.29 -16.75 -9.86
N THR A 386 -8.23 -16.63 -10.64
CA THR A 386 -8.12 -17.17 -11.99
C THR A 386 -6.68 -17.61 -12.33
N SER A 387 -6.03 -18.41 -11.52
CA SER A 387 -4.66 -18.83 -11.86
C SER A 387 -4.58 -20.35 -12.10
N THR A 388 -3.90 -20.71 -13.19
CA THR A 388 -3.45 -22.08 -13.43
C THR A 388 -2.04 -22.25 -12.86
N PRO A 389 -1.76 -23.30 -12.07
CA PRO A 389 -0.44 -23.49 -11.50
C PRO A 389 0.58 -23.84 -12.58
N GLN A 390 1.78 -23.30 -12.46
CA GLN A 390 2.92 -23.71 -13.29
C GLN A 390 3.61 -24.91 -12.65
N SER A 391 3.84 -25.95 -13.42
CA SER A 391 4.38 -27.22 -12.93
C SER A 391 5.84 -27.16 -12.47
N SER A 392 6.57 -26.09 -12.82
CA SER A 392 8.00 -25.97 -12.51
C SER A 392 8.39 -24.55 -12.10
N ILE A 393 9.47 -24.43 -11.30
CA ILE A 393 10.06 -23.12 -10.95
C ILE A 393 10.50 -22.34 -12.19
N LEU A 394 11.01 -23.03 -13.23
CA LEU A 394 11.38 -22.40 -14.50
C LEU A 394 10.16 -21.87 -15.25
N GLY A 395 9.04 -22.61 -15.20
CA GLY A 395 7.77 -22.16 -15.78
C GLY A 395 7.21 -20.89 -15.12
N LEU A 396 7.52 -20.63 -13.84
CA LEU A 396 7.19 -19.39 -13.17
C LEU A 396 7.94 -18.18 -13.75
N VAL A 397 9.24 -18.37 -14.02
CA VAL A 397 10.10 -17.30 -14.51
C VAL A 397 9.85 -17.01 -15.99
N VAL A 398 9.47 -18.06 -16.74
CA VAL A 398 9.23 -17.99 -18.21
C VAL A 398 7.78 -18.40 -18.47
N PRO A 399 6.86 -17.45 -18.66
CA PRO A 399 5.47 -17.74 -18.99
C PRO A 399 5.35 -18.63 -20.25
N SER A 400 4.42 -19.57 -20.23
CA SER A 400 4.23 -20.57 -21.30
C SER A 400 3.94 -19.94 -22.67
N THR A 401 3.27 -18.80 -22.71
CA THR A 401 3.00 -18.01 -23.92
C THR A 401 4.26 -17.38 -24.54
N TRP A 402 5.36 -17.33 -23.81
CA TRP A 402 6.56 -16.60 -24.16
C TRP A 402 7.80 -17.50 -24.24
N THR A 403 7.62 -18.83 -24.11
CA THR A 403 8.71 -19.81 -23.92
C THR A 403 9.75 -19.83 -25.01
N ASN A 404 9.38 -19.58 -26.27
CA ASN A 404 10.30 -19.78 -27.39
C ASN A 404 11.24 -18.60 -27.69
N VAL A 405 10.89 -17.38 -27.30
CA VAL A 405 11.69 -16.18 -27.61
C VAL A 405 12.15 -15.45 -26.34
N LEU A 406 11.33 -15.42 -25.30
CA LEU A 406 11.56 -14.66 -24.08
C LEU A 406 12.24 -15.46 -22.98
N GLY A 407 12.16 -16.78 -23.00
CA GLY A 407 12.85 -17.64 -22.05
C GLY A 407 14.36 -17.39 -22.02
N PHE A 408 14.97 -17.20 -23.19
CA PHE A 408 16.37 -16.80 -23.28
C PHE A 408 16.63 -15.43 -22.65
N GLY A 409 15.71 -14.47 -22.77
CA GLY A 409 15.83 -13.14 -22.18
C GLY A 409 15.96 -13.19 -20.65
N TYR A 410 15.21 -14.05 -19.98
CA TYR A 410 15.31 -14.23 -18.53
C TYR A 410 16.61 -14.88 -18.09
N LEU A 411 17.07 -15.90 -18.82
CA LEU A 411 18.35 -16.54 -18.53
C LEU A 411 19.49 -15.52 -18.68
N VAL A 412 19.42 -14.66 -19.69
CA VAL A 412 20.42 -13.60 -19.86
C VAL A 412 20.27 -12.52 -18.78
N ALA A 413 19.05 -12.15 -18.36
CA ALA A 413 18.84 -11.24 -17.24
C ALA A 413 19.40 -11.81 -15.93
N LEU A 414 19.22 -13.10 -15.67
CA LEU A 414 19.84 -13.82 -14.55
C LEU A 414 21.36 -13.80 -14.63
N ALA A 415 21.92 -14.10 -15.83
CA ALA A 415 23.35 -14.05 -16.05
C ALA A 415 23.91 -12.64 -15.84
N LEU A 416 23.25 -11.59 -16.36
CA LEU A 416 23.64 -10.20 -16.13
C LEU A 416 23.61 -9.81 -14.65
N ALA A 417 22.59 -10.27 -13.92
CA ALA A 417 22.50 -10.05 -12.48
C ALA A 417 23.62 -10.79 -11.72
N ALA A 418 24.07 -11.95 -12.20
CA ALA A 418 25.18 -12.70 -11.61
C ALA A 418 26.51 -11.92 -11.69
N PHE A 419 26.73 -11.06 -12.70
CA PHE A 419 27.90 -10.19 -12.77
C PHE A 419 28.01 -9.21 -11.58
N ALA A 420 26.92 -8.96 -10.86
CA ALA A 420 26.97 -8.16 -9.64
C ALA A 420 27.84 -8.80 -8.56
N LEU A 421 27.98 -10.13 -8.53
CA LEU A 421 28.82 -10.86 -7.59
C LEU A 421 30.31 -10.58 -7.80
N LEU A 422 30.72 -10.21 -9.02
CA LEU A 422 32.08 -9.80 -9.37
C LEU A 422 32.36 -8.33 -9.02
N SER A 423 31.38 -7.59 -8.50
CA SER A 423 31.53 -6.20 -8.16
C SER A 423 32.29 -6.02 -6.81
N LYS A 424 32.86 -4.83 -6.59
CA LYS A 424 33.46 -4.46 -5.29
C LYS A 424 32.48 -4.56 -4.11
N ARG A 425 31.17 -4.64 -4.37
CA ARG A 425 30.08 -4.75 -3.39
C ARG A 425 29.46 -6.16 -3.38
N TRP A 426 30.29 -7.18 -3.55
CA TRP A 426 29.85 -8.57 -3.65
C TRP A 426 28.99 -9.04 -2.46
N ILE A 427 29.28 -8.55 -1.23
CA ILE A 427 28.48 -8.89 -0.03
C ILE A 427 27.03 -8.41 -0.22
N LEU A 428 26.83 -7.16 -0.66
CA LEU A 428 25.48 -6.65 -0.92
C LEU A 428 24.81 -7.43 -2.06
N ALA A 429 25.57 -7.74 -3.12
CA ALA A 429 25.06 -8.54 -4.23
C ALA A 429 24.64 -9.93 -3.78
N SER A 430 25.42 -10.59 -2.92
CA SER A 430 25.09 -11.91 -2.37
C SER A 430 23.82 -11.87 -1.50
N VAL A 431 23.64 -10.85 -0.66
CA VAL A 431 22.42 -10.67 0.15
C VAL A 431 21.21 -10.45 -0.75
N LEU A 432 21.34 -9.63 -1.79
CA LEU A 432 20.24 -9.41 -2.75
C LEU A 432 19.92 -10.67 -3.55
N TRP A 433 20.94 -11.47 -3.94
CA TRP A 433 20.73 -12.74 -4.61
C TRP A 433 20.00 -13.74 -3.70
N LEU A 434 20.46 -13.90 -2.45
CA LEU A 434 19.81 -14.78 -1.49
C LEU A 434 18.35 -14.36 -1.27
N PHE A 435 18.12 -13.06 -1.13
CA PHE A 435 16.77 -12.50 -0.99
C PHE A 435 15.91 -12.79 -2.23
N SER A 436 16.45 -12.61 -3.45
CA SER A 436 15.70 -12.87 -4.68
C SER A 436 15.32 -14.34 -4.82
N LEU A 437 16.24 -15.26 -4.49
CA LEU A 437 15.96 -16.71 -4.48
C LEU A 437 14.90 -17.08 -3.45
N THR A 438 14.93 -16.44 -2.27
CA THR A 438 13.90 -16.64 -1.24
C THR A 438 12.52 -16.19 -1.75
N VAL A 439 12.44 -15.04 -2.43
CA VAL A 439 11.20 -14.54 -3.02
C VAL A 439 10.69 -15.47 -4.11
N LEU A 440 11.57 -15.98 -4.97
CA LEU A 440 11.21 -16.93 -6.03
C LEU A 440 10.71 -18.25 -5.46
N LEU A 441 11.39 -18.79 -4.45
CA LEU A 441 10.94 -20.00 -3.75
C LEU A 441 9.58 -19.79 -3.10
N PHE A 442 9.37 -18.65 -2.47
CA PHE A 442 8.09 -18.31 -1.86
C PHE A 442 6.98 -18.15 -2.92
N ALA A 443 7.28 -17.57 -4.09
CA ALA A 443 6.35 -17.51 -5.21
C ALA A 443 5.94 -18.91 -5.69
N TYR A 444 6.90 -19.84 -5.76
CA TYR A 444 6.61 -21.24 -6.11
C TYR A 444 5.74 -21.94 -5.07
N VAL A 445 6.02 -21.75 -3.79
CA VAL A 445 5.19 -22.31 -2.71
C VAL A 445 3.78 -21.69 -2.75
N HIS A 446 3.68 -20.37 -2.88
CA HIS A 446 2.42 -19.65 -2.87
C HIS A 446 1.46 -20.07 -4.00
N GLN A 447 1.96 -20.28 -5.23
CA GLN A 447 1.13 -20.73 -6.34
C GLN A 447 0.56 -22.14 -6.16
N ASN A 448 1.18 -22.98 -5.31
CA ASN A 448 0.72 -24.34 -5.03
C ASN A 448 -0.25 -24.39 -3.83
N ILE A 449 -0.47 -23.25 -3.15
CA ILE A 449 -1.49 -23.17 -2.10
C ILE A 449 -2.85 -23.01 -2.77
N GLN A 450 -3.76 -23.91 -2.43
CA GLN A 450 -5.15 -23.88 -2.91
C GLN A 450 -5.99 -23.03 -1.97
N TYR A 451 -6.68 -22.07 -2.52
CA TYR A 451 -7.61 -21.17 -1.83
C TYR A 451 -9.05 -21.48 -2.22
N ALA A 452 -9.99 -21.33 -1.28
CA ALA A 452 -11.40 -21.51 -1.56
C ALA A 452 -11.88 -20.56 -2.68
N ASN A 453 -12.61 -21.11 -3.65
CA ASN A 453 -13.20 -20.38 -4.78
C ASN A 453 -14.65 -20.86 -5.03
N PRO A 454 -15.54 -20.75 -4.04
CA PRO A 454 -16.93 -21.15 -4.20
C PRO A 454 -17.60 -20.22 -5.22
N GLY A 455 -18.20 -20.77 -6.24
CA GLY A 455 -18.84 -20.01 -7.35
C GLY A 455 -18.19 -20.26 -8.71
N ALA A 456 -17.04 -20.90 -8.75
CA ALA A 456 -16.55 -21.57 -9.94
C ALA A 456 -17.36 -22.87 -10.21
N ALA A 457 -17.15 -23.48 -11.37
CA ALA A 457 -17.74 -24.80 -11.68
C ALA A 457 -17.37 -25.81 -10.57
N ILE A 458 -18.24 -26.80 -10.34
CA ILE A 458 -18.09 -27.79 -9.25
C ILE A 458 -16.70 -28.45 -9.21
N GLU A 459 -16.06 -28.57 -10.37
CA GLU A 459 -14.69 -29.10 -10.51
C GLU A 459 -13.58 -28.13 -10.08
N GLN A 460 -13.91 -26.84 -9.86
CA GLN A 460 -12.94 -25.77 -9.53
C GLN A 460 -13.33 -25.00 -8.25
N GLN A 461 -13.68 -25.72 -7.19
CA GLN A 461 -14.00 -25.10 -5.89
C GLN A 461 -12.77 -24.47 -5.22
N THR A 462 -11.59 -24.72 -5.77
CA THR A 462 -10.33 -24.14 -5.29
C THR A 462 -9.61 -23.41 -6.43
N ALA A 463 -8.90 -22.37 -6.10
CA ALA A 463 -8.02 -21.64 -7.01
C ALA A 463 -6.64 -21.49 -6.39
N ASN A 464 -5.63 -21.48 -7.22
CA ASN A 464 -4.25 -21.33 -6.80
C ASN A 464 -3.90 -19.86 -6.56
N GLY A 465 -2.91 -19.63 -5.69
CA GLY A 465 -2.38 -18.29 -5.43
C GLY A 465 -1.74 -17.65 -6.67
N SER A 466 -1.92 -16.37 -6.87
CA SER A 466 -1.27 -15.64 -7.98
C SER A 466 0.17 -15.28 -7.64
N PRO A 467 1.19 -15.77 -8.34
CA PRO A 467 2.58 -15.43 -8.08
C PRO A 467 3.00 -14.07 -8.70
N ALA A 468 2.12 -13.38 -9.44
CA ALA A 468 2.46 -12.24 -10.27
C ALA A 468 3.20 -11.12 -9.51
N ALA A 469 2.71 -10.73 -8.35
CA ALA A 469 3.31 -9.67 -7.54
C ALA A 469 4.66 -10.10 -6.93
N LEU A 470 4.79 -11.35 -6.52
CA LEU A 470 6.06 -11.94 -6.04
C LEU A 470 7.11 -12.01 -7.14
N LEU A 471 6.72 -12.42 -8.36
CA LEU A 471 7.60 -12.44 -9.52
C LEU A 471 8.05 -11.05 -9.94
N ALA A 472 7.19 -10.03 -9.80
CA ALA A 472 7.59 -8.64 -10.01
C ALA A 472 8.57 -8.16 -8.94
N ALA A 473 8.40 -8.57 -7.68
CA ALA A 473 9.36 -8.29 -6.61
C ALA A 473 10.72 -8.94 -6.89
N PHE A 474 10.73 -10.22 -7.31
CA PHE A 474 11.92 -10.92 -7.79
C PHE A 474 12.60 -10.14 -8.92
N GLY A 475 11.84 -9.72 -9.95
CA GLY A 475 12.33 -8.92 -11.06
C GLY A 475 12.94 -7.60 -10.64
N LEU A 476 12.33 -6.89 -9.69
CA LEU A 476 12.88 -5.64 -9.17
C LEU A 476 14.24 -5.83 -8.52
N VAL A 477 14.44 -6.94 -7.78
CA VAL A 477 15.74 -7.27 -7.16
C VAL A 477 16.77 -7.62 -8.23
N LEU A 478 16.42 -8.41 -9.25
CA LEU A 478 17.32 -8.71 -10.37
C LEU A 478 17.77 -7.45 -11.11
N LEU A 479 16.84 -6.52 -11.37
CA LEU A 479 17.15 -5.24 -12.00
C LEU A 479 18.02 -4.35 -11.10
N ALA A 480 17.86 -4.42 -9.78
CA ALA A 480 18.76 -3.74 -8.84
C ALA A 480 20.18 -4.35 -8.87
N LEU A 481 20.30 -5.68 -8.95
CA LEU A 481 21.58 -6.38 -9.16
C LEU A 481 22.24 -5.99 -10.47
N PHE A 482 21.48 -5.95 -11.58
CA PHE A 482 21.96 -5.45 -12.86
C PHE A 482 22.50 -4.00 -12.73
N ALA A 483 21.75 -3.11 -12.06
CA ALA A 483 22.20 -1.73 -11.85
C ALA A 483 23.50 -1.67 -11.04
N LEU A 484 23.66 -2.54 -10.05
CA LEU A 484 24.88 -2.65 -9.25
C LEU A 484 26.06 -3.14 -10.09
N ALA A 485 25.85 -4.14 -10.94
CA ALA A 485 26.85 -4.63 -11.88
C ALA A 485 27.28 -3.53 -12.87
N ALA A 486 26.32 -2.87 -13.50
CA ALA A 486 26.56 -1.83 -14.51
C ALA A 486 27.26 -0.59 -13.93
N GLU A 487 26.99 -0.22 -12.67
CA GLU A 487 27.68 0.91 -12.02
C GLU A 487 29.15 0.62 -11.76
N ASN A 488 29.48 -0.61 -11.37
CA ASN A 488 30.84 -1.01 -10.99
C ASN A 488 31.68 -1.58 -12.16
N ALA A 489 31.08 -1.84 -13.31
CA ALA A 489 31.74 -2.44 -14.48
C ALA A 489 32.79 -1.52 -15.11
N ALA A 490 33.85 -2.11 -15.67
CA ALA A 490 34.82 -1.42 -16.52
C ALA A 490 34.16 -0.87 -17.80
N LYS A 491 34.78 0.10 -18.48
CA LYS A 491 34.18 0.80 -19.62
C LYS A 491 33.73 -0.15 -20.75
N VAL A 492 34.55 -1.14 -21.10
CA VAL A 492 34.21 -2.13 -22.14
C VAL A 492 33.05 -3.02 -21.71
N ALA A 493 33.12 -3.60 -20.51
CA ALA A 493 32.04 -4.44 -19.97
C ALA A 493 30.71 -3.69 -19.84
N ARG A 494 30.75 -2.39 -19.57
CA ARG A 494 29.57 -1.53 -19.55
C ARG A 494 28.88 -1.38 -20.89
N VAL A 495 29.66 -1.20 -21.95
CA VAL A 495 29.11 -1.11 -23.32
C VAL A 495 28.44 -2.43 -23.69
N ALA A 496 29.11 -3.55 -23.39
CA ALA A 496 28.54 -4.87 -23.61
C ALA A 496 27.23 -5.07 -22.80
N LEU A 497 27.21 -4.71 -21.52
CA LEU A 497 26.01 -4.76 -20.68
C LEU A 497 24.89 -3.87 -21.22
N ALA A 498 25.22 -2.67 -21.73
CA ALA A 498 24.23 -1.78 -22.32
C ALA A 498 23.63 -2.35 -23.61
N LEU A 499 24.44 -2.92 -24.49
CA LEU A 499 23.98 -3.55 -25.72
C LEU A 499 23.09 -4.75 -25.43
N VAL A 500 23.53 -5.66 -24.59
CA VAL A 500 22.73 -6.84 -24.19
C VAL A 500 21.42 -6.41 -23.53
N ALA A 501 21.46 -5.45 -22.60
CA ALA A 501 20.25 -4.94 -21.96
C ALA A 501 19.28 -4.28 -22.96
N SER A 502 19.81 -3.57 -23.97
CA SER A 502 18.97 -2.96 -25.02
C SER A 502 18.28 -4.02 -25.87
N VAL A 503 18.99 -5.08 -26.26
CA VAL A 503 18.42 -6.21 -27.00
C VAL A 503 17.36 -6.92 -26.16
N LEU A 504 17.64 -7.16 -24.87
CA LEU A 504 16.69 -7.80 -23.94
C LEU A 504 15.42 -6.97 -23.72
N LEU A 505 15.51 -5.65 -23.75
CA LEU A 505 14.34 -4.77 -23.62
C LEU A 505 13.51 -4.68 -24.92
N LEU A 506 14.12 -4.89 -26.08
CA LEU A 506 13.38 -4.91 -27.35
C LEU A 506 12.35 -6.05 -27.38
N VAL A 507 12.66 -7.19 -26.77
CA VAL A 507 11.76 -8.36 -26.75
C VAL A 507 10.47 -8.08 -25.98
N PRO A 508 10.47 -7.68 -24.70
CA PRO A 508 9.23 -7.38 -23.98
C PRO A 508 8.54 -6.12 -24.55
N LEU A 509 9.28 -5.21 -25.17
CA LEU A 509 8.72 -4.05 -25.87
C LEU A 509 7.91 -4.49 -27.11
N ALA A 510 8.49 -5.33 -27.96
CA ALA A 510 7.81 -5.88 -29.14
C ALA A 510 6.63 -6.77 -28.72
N ALA A 511 6.82 -7.59 -27.70
CA ALA A 511 5.76 -8.44 -27.17
C ALA A 511 4.62 -7.63 -26.54
N SER A 512 4.92 -6.57 -25.81
CA SER A 512 3.87 -5.68 -25.27
C SER A 512 3.08 -4.95 -26.36
N ALA A 513 3.70 -4.70 -27.51
CA ALA A 513 3.02 -4.13 -28.68
C ALA A 513 2.19 -5.18 -29.45
N ALA A 514 2.73 -6.40 -29.61
CA ALA A 514 2.08 -7.48 -30.36
C ALA A 514 1.01 -8.23 -29.53
N LEU A 515 1.26 -8.41 -28.24
CA LEU A 515 0.39 -9.14 -27.31
C LEU A 515 -0.43 -8.19 -26.41
N ALA A 516 -0.63 -6.95 -26.82
CA ALA A 516 -1.49 -5.99 -26.11
C ALA A 516 -2.98 -6.40 -26.17
N THR A 517 -3.24 -7.71 -26.04
CA THR A 517 -4.57 -8.28 -25.88
C THR A 517 -5.00 -8.12 -24.42
N ARG A 518 -6.26 -7.91 -24.22
CA ARG A 518 -6.88 -7.91 -22.91
C ARG A 518 -7.95 -9.00 -22.89
N ASP A 519 -7.97 -9.77 -21.80
CA ASP A 519 -8.92 -10.85 -21.61
C ASP A 519 -10.26 -10.36 -21.05
N TYR A 520 -10.37 -9.05 -20.82
CA TYR A 520 -11.56 -8.36 -20.37
C TYR A 520 -12.03 -7.32 -21.41
N GLN A 521 -13.28 -6.94 -21.31
CA GLN A 521 -13.88 -5.93 -22.19
C GLN A 521 -14.09 -4.62 -21.44
N LEU A 522 -13.92 -3.50 -22.15
CA LEU A 522 -14.38 -2.21 -21.66
C LEU A 522 -15.85 -2.04 -22.05
N ARG A 523 -16.70 -1.83 -21.05
CA ARG A 523 -18.15 -1.70 -21.20
C ARG A 523 -18.66 -0.55 -20.34
N ASP A 524 -19.99 -0.37 -20.34
CA ASP A 524 -20.66 0.39 -19.29
C ASP A 524 -20.49 -0.35 -17.94
N ASP A 525 -20.81 0.30 -16.84
CA ASP A 525 -20.64 -0.23 -15.48
C ASP A 525 -21.74 -1.18 -15.02
N ARG A 526 -22.60 -1.63 -15.95
CA ARG A 526 -23.67 -2.59 -15.68
C ARG A 526 -23.15 -4.02 -15.63
N VAL A 527 -23.49 -4.70 -14.54
CA VAL A 527 -23.14 -6.13 -14.32
C VAL A 527 -24.31 -7.03 -14.72
N VAL A 528 -25.53 -6.53 -14.56
CA VAL A 528 -26.80 -7.24 -14.82
C VAL A 528 -27.58 -6.53 -15.92
N PRO A 529 -28.61 -7.19 -16.51
CA PRO A 529 -29.50 -6.54 -17.47
C PRO A 529 -30.08 -5.23 -16.92
N TRP A 530 -30.35 -4.26 -17.82
CA TRP A 530 -30.71 -2.88 -17.46
C TRP A 530 -31.92 -2.80 -16.52
N LEU A 531 -32.87 -3.71 -16.65
CA LEU A 531 -34.10 -3.76 -15.82
C LEU A 531 -33.75 -4.08 -14.35
N LEU A 532 -32.87 -5.05 -14.13
CA LEU A 532 -32.40 -5.43 -12.79
C LEU A 532 -31.49 -4.36 -12.19
N ASP A 533 -30.69 -3.71 -13.02
CA ASP A 533 -29.82 -2.60 -12.57
C ASP A 533 -30.66 -1.40 -12.13
N ALA A 534 -31.70 -1.06 -12.88
CA ALA A 534 -32.68 -0.02 -12.51
C ALA A 534 -33.41 -0.34 -11.21
N SER A 535 -33.80 -1.61 -10.99
CA SER A 535 -34.45 -2.02 -9.75
C SER A 535 -33.47 -1.98 -8.55
N SER A 536 -32.18 -2.25 -8.76
CA SER A 536 -31.14 -2.13 -7.70
C SER A 536 -31.03 -0.70 -7.19
N GLN A 537 -31.21 0.28 -8.06
CA GLN A 537 -31.15 1.72 -7.71
C GLN A 537 -32.40 2.21 -6.96
N SER A 538 -33.49 1.47 -7.00
CA SER A 538 -34.72 1.80 -6.25
C SER A 538 -34.63 1.48 -4.74
N GLY A 539 -33.52 0.92 -4.27
CA GLY A 539 -33.26 0.63 -2.85
C GLY A 539 -34.01 -0.61 -2.35
N SER A 540 -34.52 -1.49 -3.23
CA SER A 540 -35.09 -2.77 -2.82
C SER A 540 -34.00 -3.70 -2.28
N ASN A 541 -34.31 -4.42 -1.19
CA ASN A 541 -33.41 -5.47 -0.64
C ASN A 541 -33.54 -6.80 -1.40
N ASP A 542 -34.06 -6.77 -2.62
CA ASP A 542 -34.25 -7.94 -3.44
C ASP A 542 -32.93 -8.58 -3.82
N LYS A 543 -32.94 -9.89 -3.99
CA LYS A 543 -31.75 -10.67 -4.32
C LYS A 543 -31.95 -11.40 -5.65
N LEU A 544 -30.87 -11.53 -6.38
CA LEU A 544 -30.78 -12.25 -7.63
C LEU A 544 -30.31 -13.68 -7.39
N LEU A 545 -31.10 -14.68 -7.78
CA LEU A 545 -30.68 -16.07 -7.82
C LEU A 545 -30.06 -16.38 -9.18
N VAL A 546 -28.77 -16.62 -9.23
CA VAL A 546 -28.05 -17.01 -10.44
C VAL A 546 -27.86 -18.50 -10.45
N ILE A 547 -28.45 -19.19 -11.42
CA ILE A 547 -28.30 -20.63 -11.62
C ILE A 547 -27.42 -20.83 -12.85
N ARG A 548 -26.33 -21.58 -12.71
CA ARG A 548 -25.41 -21.90 -13.80
C ARG A 548 -25.30 -23.41 -13.97
N PRO A 549 -25.32 -23.94 -15.19
CA PRO A 549 -24.99 -25.33 -15.42
C PRO A 549 -23.52 -25.59 -15.06
N ALA A 550 -23.26 -26.69 -14.37
CA ALA A 550 -21.92 -27.09 -13.93
C ALA A 550 -21.77 -28.59 -14.19
N GLY A 551 -21.37 -28.98 -15.40
CA GLY A 551 -21.33 -30.37 -15.86
C GLY A 551 -22.72 -31.00 -15.85
N SER A 552 -22.90 -32.08 -15.09
CA SER A 552 -24.20 -32.76 -14.87
C SER A 552 -25.05 -32.12 -13.76
N ASN A 553 -24.51 -31.11 -13.06
CA ASN A 553 -25.12 -30.46 -11.91
C ASN A 553 -25.41 -28.97 -12.20
N TYR A 554 -26.02 -28.30 -11.22
CA TYR A 554 -26.24 -26.85 -11.27
C TYR A 554 -25.61 -26.19 -10.06
N SER A 555 -24.94 -25.06 -10.28
CA SER A 555 -24.53 -24.16 -9.19
C SER A 555 -25.53 -23.02 -9.06
N ALA A 556 -25.97 -22.74 -7.85
CA ALA A 556 -26.87 -21.63 -7.54
C ALA A 556 -26.20 -20.67 -6.57
N GLN A 557 -26.28 -19.38 -6.87
CA GLN A 557 -25.69 -18.35 -6.03
C GLN A 557 -26.68 -17.20 -5.83
N TRP A 558 -26.84 -16.76 -4.58
CA TRP A 558 -27.61 -15.58 -4.25
C TRP A 558 -26.71 -14.37 -4.25
N LEU A 559 -27.05 -13.41 -5.11
CA LEU A 559 -26.33 -12.15 -5.25
C LEU A 559 -27.25 -10.96 -4.90
N PRO A 560 -26.70 -9.79 -4.55
CA PRO A 560 -27.46 -8.55 -4.58
C PRO A 560 -28.08 -8.33 -5.97
N ILE A 561 -29.21 -7.66 -6.07
CA ILE A 561 -29.93 -7.47 -7.34
C ILE A 561 -29.08 -6.75 -8.40
N GLY A 562 -28.15 -5.88 -8.00
CA GLY A 562 -27.16 -5.24 -8.88
C GLY A 562 -26.02 -6.15 -9.36
N GLY A 563 -26.03 -7.44 -8.98
CA GLY A 563 -24.96 -8.40 -9.29
C GLY A 563 -23.75 -8.27 -8.37
N ALA A 564 -22.76 -9.14 -8.57
CA ALA A 564 -21.50 -9.08 -7.84
C ALA A 564 -20.54 -8.08 -8.50
N ARG A 565 -19.99 -7.18 -7.72
CA ARG A 565 -19.04 -6.13 -8.13
C ARG A 565 -17.64 -6.41 -7.59
N LEU A 566 -16.65 -5.62 -7.98
CA LEU A 566 -15.26 -5.87 -7.61
C LEU A 566 -15.03 -5.78 -6.10
N GLU A 567 -15.66 -4.84 -5.41
CA GLU A 567 -15.60 -4.69 -3.94
C GLU A 567 -16.21 -5.87 -3.18
N ASP A 568 -16.99 -6.69 -3.86
CA ASP A 568 -17.63 -7.87 -3.31
C ASP A 568 -16.72 -9.11 -3.36
N ALA A 569 -15.60 -9.04 -4.07
CA ALA A 569 -14.66 -10.15 -4.24
C ALA A 569 -13.76 -10.32 -2.99
N SER A 570 -14.38 -10.63 -1.84
CA SER A 570 -13.74 -10.76 -0.53
C SER A 570 -13.23 -12.18 -0.27
N VAL A 571 -12.03 -12.26 0.34
CA VAL A 571 -11.47 -13.54 0.84
C VAL A 571 -12.36 -14.10 1.95
N ALA A 572 -12.84 -13.24 2.87
CA ALA A 572 -13.75 -13.64 3.95
C ALA A 572 -15.01 -14.30 3.41
N TYR A 573 -15.60 -13.75 2.35
CA TYR A 573 -16.79 -14.31 1.71
C TYR A 573 -16.52 -15.68 1.09
N ARG A 574 -15.39 -15.84 0.38
CA ARG A 574 -15.03 -17.13 -0.23
C ARG A 574 -14.92 -18.25 0.80
N TYR A 575 -14.27 -17.97 1.94
CA TYR A 575 -14.11 -18.96 3.00
C TYR A 575 -15.39 -19.19 3.81
N ALA A 576 -16.17 -18.16 4.09
CA ALA A 576 -17.47 -18.31 4.74
C ALA A 576 -18.44 -19.15 3.91
N LEU A 577 -18.45 -19.01 2.58
CA LEU A 577 -19.24 -19.87 1.71
C LEU A 577 -18.73 -21.31 1.69
N ALA A 578 -17.43 -21.54 1.70
CA ALA A 578 -16.85 -22.88 1.71
C ALA A 578 -17.23 -23.63 3.01
N ASP A 579 -17.23 -22.93 4.16
CA ASP A 579 -17.60 -23.51 5.45
C ASP A 579 -19.13 -23.70 5.62
N LEU A 580 -19.96 -22.83 5.00
CA LEU A 580 -21.42 -22.92 5.07
C LEU A 580 -22.00 -24.07 4.21
N ASN A 581 -21.17 -24.73 3.43
CA ASN A 581 -21.61 -25.56 2.30
C ASN A 581 -22.27 -26.88 2.67
N SER A 582 -22.43 -27.28 3.93
CA SER A 582 -22.93 -28.63 4.11
C SER A 582 -24.21 -28.83 4.91
N ASP A 583 -24.51 -28.00 5.92
CA ASP A 583 -25.54 -28.43 6.87
C ASP A 583 -26.57 -27.40 7.38
N THR A 584 -26.54 -26.17 6.89
CA THR A 584 -27.55 -25.18 7.32
C THR A 584 -28.92 -25.44 6.67
N ALA A 585 -29.98 -25.32 7.47
CA ALA A 585 -31.36 -25.48 7.01
C ALA A 585 -31.70 -24.56 5.81
N SER A 586 -31.09 -23.38 5.76
CA SER A 586 -31.20 -22.42 4.66
C SER A 586 -30.58 -22.91 3.35
N TYR A 587 -29.47 -23.64 3.40
CA TYR A 587 -28.88 -24.23 2.19
C TYR A 587 -29.78 -25.33 1.64
N LYS A 588 -30.33 -26.19 2.50
CA LYS A 588 -31.25 -27.26 2.09
C LYS A 588 -32.51 -26.69 1.43
N SER A 589 -33.11 -25.64 1.99
CA SER A 589 -34.28 -25.00 1.41
C SER A 589 -34.00 -24.34 0.05
N VAL A 590 -32.83 -23.73 -0.13
CA VAL A 590 -32.41 -23.18 -1.43
C VAL A 590 -32.13 -24.29 -2.43
N ALA A 591 -31.43 -25.35 -2.01
CA ALA A 591 -31.16 -26.52 -2.87
C ALA A 591 -32.46 -27.19 -3.34
N GLU A 592 -33.43 -27.37 -2.44
CA GLU A 592 -34.77 -27.88 -2.81
C GLU A 592 -35.52 -26.96 -3.78
N LEU A 593 -35.47 -25.64 -3.58
CA LEU A 593 -36.08 -24.66 -4.48
C LEU A 593 -35.43 -24.69 -5.86
N VAL A 594 -34.10 -24.74 -5.93
CA VAL A 594 -33.36 -24.87 -7.20
C VAL A 594 -33.67 -26.21 -7.89
N ALA A 595 -33.71 -27.30 -7.14
CA ALA A 595 -34.08 -28.62 -7.68
C ALA A 595 -35.50 -28.60 -8.28
N LYS A 596 -36.47 -27.97 -7.59
CA LYS A 596 -37.85 -27.77 -8.11
C LYS A 596 -37.86 -26.90 -9.36
N LEU A 597 -37.12 -25.80 -9.39
CA LEU A 597 -37.02 -24.89 -10.55
C LEU A 597 -36.40 -25.58 -11.77
N VAL A 598 -35.38 -26.42 -11.55
CA VAL A 598 -34.72 -27.15 -12.64
C VAL A 598 -35.53 -28.34 -13.13
N SER A 599 -36.29 -29.00 -12.24
CA SER A 599 -37.14 -30.15 -12.58
C SER A 599 -38.51 -29.76 -13.12
N ALA A 600 -38.93 -28.50 -12.95
CA ALA A 600 -40.21 -28.02 -13.46
C ALA A 600 -40.25 -28.04 -14.98
N ASN A 601 -41.01 -28.93 -15.54
CA ASN A 601 -41.33 -28.98 -16.98
C ASN A 601 -42.04 -27.68 -17.36
N GLY A 602 -41.55 -26.99 -18.34
CA GLY A 602 -41.94 -25.82 -19.13
C GLY A 602 -43.19 -24.98 -18.83
N GLU A 603 -44.17 -25.44 -18.07
CA GLU A 603 -45.40 -24.71 -17.81
C GLU A 603 -45.28 -23.63 -16.75
N ASP A 604 -44.38 -23.79 -15.77
CA ASP A 604 -44.16 -22.80 -14.70
C ASP A 604 -43.00 -21.79 -14.96
N ARG A 605 -42.41 -21.82 -16.14
CA ARG A 605 -41.31 -20.92 -16.51
C ARG A 605 -41.71 -19.42 -16.59
N LYS A 606 -42.99 -19.10 -16.53
CA LYS A 606 -43.48 -17.72 -16.62
C LYS A 606 -43.36 -16.90 -15.33
N SER A 607 -43.06 -17.53 -14.21
CA SER A 607 -42.90 -16.87 -12.91
C SER A 607 -41.44 -16.65 -12.51
N VAL A 608 -40.47 -16.98 -13.37
CA VAL A 608 -39.03 -16.83 -13.13
C VAL A 608 -38.46 -15.86 -14.17
N VAL A 609 -38.61 -14.57 -13.90
CA VAL A 609 -37.84 -13.47 -14.53
C VAL A 609 -37.25 -12.61 -13.44
#